data_3749fee84ba8fb7872240f3134c82c98
#
_entry.id   3749fee84ba8fb7872240f3134c82c98
#
_cell.length_a   1.000
_cell.length_b   1.000
_cell.length_c   1.000
_cell.angle_alpha   90.00
_cell.angle_beta   90.00
_cell.angle_gamma   90.00
#
_symmetry.space_group_name_H-M   'P 1'
#
loop_
_entity.id
_entity.type
_entity.pdbx_description
1 polymer ?
#
loop_
_entity_poly.entity_id
_entity_poly.type
_entity_poly.pdbx_seq_one_letter_code
_entity_poly.pdbx_strand_id
1 'polypeptide(L)'
;MRHYLATLQSNMKSLWDKPALCNYRGETITNGQLAEHIAQFALAFENAGIKPGDKIAICAKNTARWAVSFLASNAYRAVTVTILCDFHPDSISGLVNHSESIVLFTDKEIWDKLDKSEMPLLKVAVNVDDFSVLYSSDESMGKAFDGRKEAFEAAYPNGFGKDDFSLPTDNFDELAVINYTSGTTSAPKGVMLTYGNLSSSIAFGHEHIPVHADDSIVSMLPMAHIYGMVYEFLYPLAGGCTVYFLGKTPAPSLLLKAMHDVQPFLVCTVPLVMEKVYKSSIMPILGKWYMKVLTAIPGVRRIIFNKVRSGLDTAFGGKVRSYIMGGAALNPEVEKCFKQIKLHYTVGYGMTEAAPLLAYEDWRRYVPGSCGKAINCIEARIDSDDPQHIAGEIQAKGANITIGYYKNEEATKAAFTDDGFLKTGDLGIMDAEGNIFIKGRSKSMILSANGQNIYPEEIEAIVNNQHFVVESVVVGRSGKIVALVYLDDDAVKKSGLDTEAISDIPENIRHQANKRLPGYSQITKVEQVMVPFEKTPKMSIKRFLYK
;
A
#
# COMPACT_ATOMS: atom_id res chain seq x y z
N MET A 1 24.63 -3.91 1.46
CA MET A 1 23.32 -3.50 2.03
C MET A 1 23.46 -3.40 3.55
N ARG A 2 22.94 -2.35 4.18
CA ARG A 2 22.95 -2.16 5.63
C ARG A 2 21.60 -2.63 6.20
N HIS A 3 21.61 -3.27 7.37
CA HIS A 3 20.40 -3.69 8.08
C HIS A 3 19.55 -2.47 8.44
N TYR A 4 18.23 -2.49 8.19
CA TYR A 4 17.40 -1.30 8.42
C TYR A 4 17.35 -0.88 9.90
N LEU A 5 17.39 -1.84 10.85
CA LEU A 5 17.49 -1.54 12.28
C LEU A 5 18.80 -0.84 12.65
N ALA A 6 19.92 -1.15 11.95
CA ALA A 6 21.19 -0.44 12.18
C ALA A 6 21.11 1.02 11.71
N THR A 7 20.42 1.28 10.59
CA THR A 7 20.20 2.65 10.11
C THR A 7 19.26 3.40 11.05
N LEU A 8 18.17 2.75 11.46
CA LEU A 8 17.21 3.30 12.43
C LEU A 8 17.90 3.65 13.75
N GLN A 9 18.66 2.72 14.36
CA GLN A 9 19.38 2.95 15.61
C GLN A 9 20.33 4.15 15.51
N SER A 10 21.09 4.25 14.42
CA SER A 10 22.03 5.34 14.20
C SER A 10 21.33 6.70 14.20
N ASN A 11 20.19 6.81 13.49
CA ASN A 11 19.42 8.04 13.43
C ASN A 11 18.68 8.34 14.73
N MET A 12 18.09 7.34 15.40
CA MET A 12 17.46 7.52 16.71
C MET A 12 18.44 8.09 17.74
N LYS A 13 19.67 7.55 17.80
CA LYS A 13 20.72 8.06 18.71
C LYS A 13 21.14 9.50 18.37
N SER A 14 21.21 9.87 17.10
CA SER A 14 21.61 11.22 16.69
C SER A 14 20.48 12.26 16.86
N LEU A 15 19.22 11.81 16.79
CA LEU A 15 18.02 12.65 16.84
C LEU A 15 17.21 12.42 18.14
N TRP A 16 17.87 12.05 19.24
CA TRP A 16 17.27 11.54 20.49
C TRP A 16 16.07 12.34 20.98
N ASP A 17 16.20 13.66 21.02
CA ASP A 17 15.17 14.58 21.52
C ASP A 17 14.21 15.09 20.42
N LYS A 18 14.40 14.65 19.18
CA LYS A 18 13.54 15.05 18.06
C LYS A 18 12.33 14.12 17.94
N PRO A 19 11.17 14.65 17.45
CA PRO A 19 10.02 13.83 17.12
C PRO A 19 10.36 12.70 16.15
N ALA A 20 9.86 11.52 16.41
CA ALA A 20 9.96 10.34 15.54
C ALA A 20 8.59 9.92 14.99
N LEU A 21 7.62 9.74 15.88
CA LEU A 21 6.27 9.24 15.56
C LEU A 21 5.25 10.22 16.16
N CYS A 22 4.30 10.67 15.35
CA CYS A 22 3.29 11.63 15.76
C CYS A 22 1.89 11.14 15.32
N ASN A 23 0.94 11.11 16.22
CA ASN A 23 -0.46 11.10 15.82
C ASN A 23 -0.85 12.51 15.40
N TYR A 24 -1.37 12.70 14.19
CA TYR A 24 -1.75 14.04 13.73
C TYR A 24 -2.75 14.68 14.70
N ARG A 25 -2.36 15.81 15.30
CA ARG A 25 -3.07 16.52 16.38
C ARG A 25 -3.25 15.71 17.67
N GLY A 26 -2.35 14.79 17.93
CA GLY A 26 -2.35 13.95 19.13
C GLY A 26 -0.96 13.78 19.72
N GLU A 27 -0.70 12.59 20.23
CA GLU A 27 0.56 12.20 20.86
C GLU A 27 1.76 12.37 19.93
N THR A 28 2.86 12.85 20.47
CA THR A 28 4.18 12.88 19.82
C THR A 28 5.16 12.07 20.65
N ILE A 29 5.85 11.14 20.01
CA ILE A 29 6.88 10.29 20.60
C ILE A 29 8.23 10.71 20.00
N THR A 30 9.19 11.12 20.84
CA THR A 30 10.55 11.41 20.41
C THR A 30 11.32 10.11 20.13
N ASN A 31 12.51 10.22 19.50
CA ASN A 31 13.35 9.04 19.26
C ASN A 31 13.80 8.39 20.59
N GLY A 32 14.10 9.19 21.63
CA GLY A 32 14.42 8.68 22.97
C GLY A 32 13.24 7.94 23.60
N GLN A 33 12.05 8.53 23.56
CA GLN A 33 10.84 7.87 24.07
C GLN A 33 10.49 6.60 23.29
N LEU A 34 10.73 6.58 21.98
CA LEU A 34 10.59 5.36 21.18
C LEU A 34 11.56 4.28 21.63
N ALA A 35 12.81 4.64 21.90
CA ALA A 35 13.82 3.72 22.42
C ALA A 35 13.44 3.18 23.82
N GLU A 36 12.90 4.03 24.70
CA GLU A 36 12.37 3.61 26.01
C GLU A 36 11.21 2.60 25.85
N HIS A 37 10.24 2.87 24.99
CA HIS A 37 9.15 1.94 24.73
C HIS A 37 9.64 0.58 24.20
N ILE A 38 10.60 0.60 23.27
CA ILE A 38 11.21 -0.64 22.74
C ILE A 38 11.87 -1.42 23.88
N ALA A 39 12.63 -0.76 24.76
CA ALA A 39 13.28 -1.39 25.90
C ALA A 39 12.26 -1.91 26.93
N GLN A 40 11.21 -1.15 27.24
CA GLN A 40 10.12 -1.60 28.12
C GLN A 40 9.46 -2.89 27.61
N PHE A 41 9.16 -2.96 26.31
CA PHE A 41 8.58 -4.17 25.72
C PHE A 41 9.58 -5.31 25.63
N ALA A 42 10.86 -5.05 25.38
CA ALA A 42 11.88 -6.10 25.42
C ALA A 42 11.92 -6.80 26.78
N LEU A 43 11.91 -6.02 27.89
CA LEU A 43 11.82 -6.58 29.25
C LEU A 43 10.49 -7.30 29.50
N ALA A 44 9.36 -6.76 29.01
CA ALA A 44 8.08 -7.43 29.15
C ALA A 44 8.08 -8.78 28.41
N PHE A 45 8.61 -8.84 27.19
CA PHE A 45 8.69 -10.07 26.40
C PHE A 45 9.60 -11.11 27.07
N GLU A 46 10.74 -10.68 27.59
CA GLU A 46 11.67 -11.55 28.35
C GLU A 46 11.01 -12.10 29.61
N ASN A 47 10.40 -11.24 30.43
CA ASN A 47 9.72 -11.64 31.67
C ASN A 47 8.49 -12.52 31.40
N ALA A 48 7.84 -12.35 30.25
CA ALA A 48 6.74 -13.18 29.77
C ALA A 48 7.21 -14.51 29.17
N GLY A 49 8.52 -14.74 29.05
CA GLY A 49 9.09 -15.95 28.46
C GLY A 49 8.91 -16.07 26.94
N ILE A 50 8.63 -14.96 26.25
CA ILE A 50 8.57 -14.88 24.79
C ILE A 50 9.99 -15.05 24.24
N LYS A 51 10.11 -15.75 23.11
CA LYS A 51 11.40 -16.06 22.51
C LYS A 51 11.52 -15.44 21.11
N PRO A 52 12.76 -15.18 20.63
CA PRO A 52 12.98 -14.89 19.23
C PRO A 52 12.29 -15.92 18.33
N GLY A 53 11.58 -15.45 17.28
CA GLY A 53 10.80 -16.28 16.38
C GLY A 53 9.35 -16.54 16.80
N ASP A 54 8.96 -16.26 18.06
CA ASP A 54 7.55 -16.27 18.45
C ASP A 54 6.76 -15.19 17.68
N LYS A 55 5.48 -15.47 17.43
CA LYS A 55 4.65 -14.60 16.59
C LYS A 55 3.84 -13.64 17.47
N ILE A 56 3.94 -12.36 17.12
CA ILE A 56 3.20 -11.26 17.74
C ILE A 56 2.33 -10.60 16.67
N ALA A 57 1.02 -10.74 16.81
CA ALA A 57 0.07 -10.14 15.87
C ALA A 57 -0.19 -8.67 16.22
N ILE A 58 -0.39 -7.85 15.19
CA ILE A 58 -0.84 -6.47 15.30
C ILE A 58 -2.04 -6.28 14.38
N CYS A 59 -3.19 -5.95 14.97
CA CYS A 59 -4.43 -5.67 14.26
C CYS A 59 -5.09 -4.43 14.87
N ALA A 60 -4.72 -3.26 14.39
CA ALA A 60 -5.19 -1.98 14.91
C ALA A 60 -5.09 -0.88 13.85
N LYS A 61 -5.71 0.28 14.13
CA LYS A 61 -5.61 1.49 13.29
C LYS A 61 -4.17 2.05 13.30
N ASN A 62 -3.82 2.77 12.23
CA ASN A 62 -2.50 3.40 12.11
C ASN A 62 -2.30 4.47 13.20
N THR A 63 -1.40 4.22 14.14
CA THR A 63 -1.04 5.15 15.23
C THR A 63 0.45 5.08 15.51
N ALA A 64 0.98 6.08 16.23
CA ALA A 64 2.35 6.05 16.74
C ALA A 64 2.61 4.79 17.60
N ARG A 65 1.62 4.34 18.35
CA ARG A 65 1.74 3.16 19.21
C ARG A 65 1.65 1.84 18.46
N TRP A 66 0.95 1.81 17.31
CA TRP A 66 1.07 0.70 16.37
C TRP A 66 2.52 0.53 15.90
N ALA A 67 3.15 1.65 15.54
CA ALA A 67 4.56 1.65 15.12
C ALA A 67 5.52 1.23 16.24
N VAL A 68 5.26 1.65 17.49
CA VAL A 68 5.98 1.17 18.69
C VAL A 68 5.83 -0.34 18.83
N SER A 69 4.60 -0.89 18.74
CA SER A 69 4.35 -2.34 18.87
C SER A 69 5.11 -3.14 17.79
N PHE A 70 5.14 -2.63 16.55
CA PHE A 70 5.89 -3.24 15.46
C PHE A 70 7.40 -3.24 15.73
N LEU A 71 7.97 -2.08 16.07
CA LEU A 71 9.41 -1.95 16.28
C LEU A 71 9.86 -2.72 17.53
N ALA A 72 9.08 -2.71 18.60
CA ALA A 72 9.38 -3.50 19.80
C ALA A 72 9.43 -5.01 19.48
N SER A 73 8.46 -5.52 18.71
CA SER A 73 8.44 -6.92 18.28
C SER A 73 9.64 -7.27 17.41
N ASN A 74 9.93 -6.44 16.39
CA ASN A 74 11.07 -6.68 15.51
C ASN A 74 12.43 -6.51 16.23
N ALA A 75 12.55 -5.53 17.13
CA ALA A 75 13.76 -5.33 17.94
C ALA A 75 14.03 -6.51 18.88
N TYR A 76 12.99 -7.21 19.32
CA TYR A 76 13.09 -8.42 20.14
C TYR A 76 13.35 -9.69 19.32
N ARG A 77 13.40 -9.59 17.98
CA ARG A 77 13.48 -10.72 17.03
C ARG A 77 12.24 -11.63 17.05
N ALA A 78 11.10 -11.11 17.52
CA ALA A 78 9.81 -11.76 17.35
C ALA A 78 9.28 -11.50 15.94
N VAL A 79 8.55 -12.47 15.39
CA VAL A 79 7.94 -12.32 14.06
C VAL A 79 6.67 -11.50 14.18
N THR A 80 6.66 -10.32 13.57
CA THR A 80 5.47 -9.46 13.56
C THR A 80 4.46 -9.94 12.53
N VAL A 81 3.25 -10.25 12.97
CA VAL A 81 2.15 -10.68 12.09
C VAL A 81 1.20 -9.49 11.89
N THR A 82 1.22 -8.90 10.70
CA THR A 82 0.41 -7.70 10.44
C THR A 82 -0.91 -8.07 9.78
N ILE A 83 -2.01 -7.68 10.43
CA ILE A 83 -3.38 -7.99 10.04
C ILE A 83 -4.13 -6.67 9.82
N LEU A 84 -4.80 -6.54 8.67
CA LEU A 84 -5.63 -5.36 8.38
C LEU A 84 -6.84 -5.33 9.32
N CYS A 85 -7.06 -4.19 9.97
CA CYS A 85 -8.20 -3.97 10.88
C CYS A 85 -9.56 -3.96 10.17
N ASP A 86 -9.56 -3.82 8.84
CA ASP A 86 -10.78 -3.85 8.00
C ASP A 86 -11.20 -5.28 7.59
N PHE A 87 -10.50 -6.33 8.03
CA PHE A 87 -10.98 -7.70 7.88
C PHE A 87 -12.21 -7.94 8.77
N HIS A 88 -13.05 -8.90 8.35
CA HIS A 88 -14.15 -9.36 9.21
C HIS A 88 -13.59 -9.98 10.52
N PRO A 89 -14.23 -9.79 11.69
CA PRO A 89 -13.74 -10.30 12.97
C PRO A 89 -13.37 -11.79 12.95
N ASP A 90 -14.19 -12.66 12.34
CA ASP A 90 -13.89 -14.09 12.21
C ASP A 90 -12.61 -14.34 11.41
N SER A 91 -12.37 -13.53 10.36
CA SER A 91 -11.13 -13.61 9.60
C SER A 91 -9.92 -13.20 10.44
N ILE A 92 -10.07 -12.15 11.28
CA ILE A 92 -8.99 -11.70 12.17
C ILE A 92 -8.65 -12.81 13.16
N SER A 93 -9.65 -13.38 13.86
CA SER A 93 -9.45 -14.51 14.80
C SER A 93 -8.78 -15.70 14.10
N GLY A 94 -9.25 -16.08 12.91
CA GLY A 94 -8.65 -17.13 12.11
C GLY A 94 -7.19 -16.87 11.71
N LEU A 95 -6.82 -15.61 11.38
CA LEU A 95 -5.44 -15.25 11.03
C LEU A 95 -4.51 -15.23 12.24
N VAL A 96 -4.98 -14.77 13.40
CA VAL A 96 -4.24 -14.85 14.68
C VAL A 96 -3.95 -16.32 15.02
N ASN A 97 -4.95 -17.19 14.88
CA ASN A 97 -4.79 -18.62 15.12
C ASN A 97 -3.87 -19.29 14.08
N HIS A 98 -4.09 -19.04 12.79
CA HIS A 98 -3.26 -19.60 11.71
C HIS A 98 -1.78 -19.23 11.86
N SER A 99 -1.49 -17.98 12.26
CA SER A 99 -0.12 -17.50 12.50
C SER A 99 0.50 -18.06 13.77
N GLU A 100 -0.29 -18.71 14.66
CA GLU A 100 0.15 -19.16 15.99
C GLU A 100 0.64 -17.99 16.86
N SER A 101 0.02 -16.82 16.71
CA SER A 101 0.40 -15.65 17.50
C SER A 101 0.03 -15.82 18.96
N ILE A 102 1.02 -15.61 19.85
CA ILE A 102 0.85 -15.73 21.31
C ILE A 102 0.52 -14.39 21.96
N VAL A 103 0.83 -13.28 21.28
CA VAL A 103 0.45 -11.91 21.67
C VAL A 103 -0.31 -11.25 20.54
N LEU A 104 -1.32 -10.46 20.89
CA LEU A 104 -2.09 -9.62 19.96
C LEU A 104 -2.11 -8.19 20.47
N PHE A 105 -1.51 -7.27 19.72
CA PHE A 105 -1.74 -5.84 19.88
C PHE A 105 -2.95 -5.43 19.04
N THR A 106 -3.97 -4.83 19.68
CA THR A 106 -5.23 -4.51 18.98
C THR A 106 -5.95 -3.32 19.63
N ASP A 107 -6.83 -2.66 18.89
CA ASP A 107 -7.76 -1.69 19.47
C ASP A 107 -8.85 -2.40 20.28
N LYS A 108 -9.28 -1.81 21.40
CA LYS A 108 -10.35 -2.39 22.22
C LYS A 108 -11.63 -2.65 21.43
N GLU A 109 -11.99 -1.75 20.50
CA GLU A 109 -13.19 -1.91 19.65
C GLU A 109 -13.12 -3.15 18.74
N ILE A 110 -11.92 -3.52 18.29
CA ILE A 110 -11.68 -4.73 17.49
C ILE A 110 -11.74 -5.94 18.43
N TRP A 111 -11.00 -5.91 19.54
CA TRP A 111 -10.95 -6.98 20.52
C TRP A 111 -12.34 -7.44 20.99
N ASP A 112 -13.23 -6.48 21.26
CA ASP A 112 -14.59 -6.77 21.77
C ASP A 112 -15.45 -7.55 20.75
N LYS A 113 -15.07 -7.53 19.46
CA LYS A 113 -15.77 -8.22 18.36
C LYS A 113 -15.16 -9.57 17.99
N LEU A 114 -13.94 -9.88 18.47
CA LEU A 114 -13.24 -11.11 18.11
C LEU A 114 -13.80 -12.32 18.86
N ASP A 115 -13.86 -13.47 18.18
CA ASP A 115 -14.13 -14.75 18.84
C ASP A 115 -12.82 -15.30 19.45
N LYS A 116 -12.76 -15.23 20.78
CA LYS A 116 -11.59 -15.65 21.56
C LYS A 116 -11.40 -17.16 21.57
N SER A 117 -12.48 -17.93 21.37
CA SER A 117 -12.42 -19.40 21.31
C SER A 117 -11.69 -19.90 20.07
N GLU A 118 -11.67 -19.10 19.00
CA GLU A 118 -10.94 -19.38 17.76
C GLU A 118 -9.42 -19.10 17.86
N MET A 119 -8.94 -18.55 18.98
CA MET A 119 -7.54 -18.21 19.20
C MET A 119 -6.93 -18.94 20.42
N PRO A 120 -6.90 -20.27 20.43
CA PRO A 120 -6.50 -21.06 21.61
C PRO A 120 -5.02 -20.88 22.01
N LEU A 121 -4.16 -20.44 21.11
CA LEU A 121 -2.73 -20.20 21.38
C LEU A 121 -2.46 -18.78 21.89
N LEU A 122 -3.42 -17.88 21.78
CA LEU A 122 -3.27 -16.51 22.25
C LEU A 122 -3.13 -16.46 23.77
N LYS A 123 -2.04 -15.89 24.26
CA LYS A 123 -1.74 -15.74 25.69
C LYS A 123 -2.14 -14.38 26.24
N VAL A 124 -1.80 -13.33 25.51
CA VAL A 124 -2.02 -11.94 25.92
C VAL A 124 -2.59 -11.10 24.76
N ALA A 125 -3.60 -10.29 25.03
CA ALA A 125 -4.04 -9.22 24.16
C ALA A 125 -3.78 -7.87 24.85
N VAL A 126 -3.19 -6.94 24.11
CA VAL A 126 -2.78 -5.61 24.59
C VAL A 126 -3.47 -4.53 23.77
N ASN A 127 -4.06 -3.55 24.44
CA ASN A 127 -4.64 -2.39 23.81
C ASN A 127 -3.55 -1.48 23.22
N VAL A 128 -3.62 -1.18 21.94
CA VAL A 128 -2.65 -0.29 21.29
C VAL A 128 -2.75 1.16 21.79
N ASP A 129 -3.93 1.59 22.23
CA ASP A 129 -4.15 2.99 22.63
C ASP A 129 -3.41 3.41 23.90
N ASP A 130 -3.20 2.49 24.85
CA ASP A 130 -2.59 2.79 26.16
C ASP A 130 -1.62 1.70 26.65
N PHE A 131 -1.50 0.62 25.91
CA PHE A 131 -0.74 -0.58 26.24
C PHE A 131 -1.21 -1.31 27.51
N SER A 132 -2.49 -1.15 27.90
CA SER A 132 -3.13 -1.95 28.93
C SER A 132 -3.42 -3.38 28.45
N VAL A 133 -3.40 -4.34 29.37
CA VAL A 133 -3.76 -5.74 29.07
C VAL A 133 -5.28 -5.87 28.96
N LEU A 134 -5.78 -6.27 27.78
CA LEU A 134 -7.19 -6.55 27.53
C LEU A 134 -7.59 -7.96 27.94
N TYR A 135 -6.65 -8.91 27.83
CA TYR A 135 -6.84 -10.32 28.11
C TYR A 135 -5.51 -10.97 28.43
N SER A 136 -5.55 -11.90 29.36
CA SER A 136 -4.44 -12.82 29.59
C SER A 136 -4.99 -14.21 29.98
N SER A 137 -4.54 -15.24 29.30
CA SER A 137 -4.78 -16.63 29.69
C SER A 137 -3.70 -17.16 30.65
N ASP A 138 -2.60 -16.42 30.80
CA ASP A 138 -1.47 -16.70 31.67
C ASP A 138 -1.20 -15.48 32.55
N GLU A 139 -1.48 -15.63 33.85
CA GLU A 139 -1.39 -14.51 34.81
C GLU A 139 0.04 -13.93 34.89
N SER A 140 1.07 -14.76 34.74
CA SER A 140 2.47 -14.31 34.78
C SER A 140 2.80 -13.43 33.57
N MET A 141 2.34 -13.80 32.37
CA MET A 141 2.50 -13.00 31.17
C MET A 141 1.73 -11.68 31.28
N GLY A 142 0.48 -11.70 31.74
CA GLY A 142 -0.30 -10.49 31.96
C GLY A 142 0.43 -9.49 32.89
N LYS A 143 0.94 -9.98 34.02
CA LYS A 143 1.73 -9.18 34.96
C LYS A 143 3.02 -8.62 34.34
N ALA A 144 3.70 -9.37 33.47
CA ALA A 144 4.90 -8.90 32.79
C ALA A 144 4.61 -7.72 31.86
N PHE A 145 3.47 -7.73 31.15
CA PHE A 145 3.06 -6.62 30.30
C PHE A 145 2.58 -5.40 31.09
N ASP A 146 1.79 -5.59 32.15
CA ASP A 146 1.33 -4.48 33.00
C ASP A 146 2.49 -3.86 33.78
N GLY A 147 3.41 -4.67 34.31
CA GLY A 147 4.57 -4.22 35.08
C GLY A 147 5.80 -3.80 34.25
N ARG A 148 5.66 -3.59 32.93
CA ARG A 148 6.79 -3.28 32.04
C ARG A 148 7.52 -1.98 32.41
N LYS A 149 6.80 -0.99 32.92
CA LYS A 149 7.39 0.29 33.32
C LYS A 149 8.22 0.14 34.58
N GLU A 150 7.70 -0.54 35.57
CA GLU A 150 8.41 -0.83 36.83
C GLU A 150 9.64 -1.71 36.56
N ALA A 151 9.52 -2.69 35.67
CA ALA A 151 10.68 -3.50 35.27
C ALA A 151 11.74 -2.66 34.57
N PHE A 152 11.35 -1.71 33.73
CA PHE A 152 12.26 -0.79 33.06
C PHE A 152 12.95 0.15 34.06
N GLU A 153 12.20 0.76 34.97
CA GLU A 153 12.78 1.62 36.03
C GLU A 153 13.77 0.87 36.92
N ALA A 154 13.47 -0.39 37.24
CA ALA A 154 14.37 -1.26 38.00
C ALA A 154 15.64 -1.64 37.21
N ALA A 155 15.52 -1.84 35.88
CA ALA A 155 16.67 -2.15 35.02
C ALA A 155 17.59 -0.93 34.78
N TYR A 156 17.02 0.29 34.77
CA TYR A 156 17.73 1.53 34.50
C TYR A 156 17.56 2.55 35.63
N PRO A 157 18.05 2.25 36.88
CA PRO A 157 17.83 3.10 38.06
C PRO A 157 18.51 4.46 37.96
N ASN A 158 19.51 4.62 37.09
CA ASN A 158 20.24 5.88 36.85
C ASN A 158 19.72 6.63 35.61
N GLY A 159 18.58 6.20 35.03
CA GLY A 159 18.03 6.70 33.79
C GLY A 159 18.49 5.91 32.57
N PHE A 160 17.77 6.05 31.48
CA PHE A 160 18.02 5.39 30.19
C PHE A 160 18.43 6.42 29.14
N GLY A 161 19.54 6.19 28.51
CA GLY A 161 20.10 7.11 27.52
C GLY A 161 20.44 6.42 26.20
N LYS A 162 20.86 7.22 25.22
CA LYS A 162 21.22 6.73 23.89
C LYS A 162 22.33 5.67 23.89
N ASP A 163 23.18 5.64 24.91
CA ASP A 163 24.27 4.65 25.01
C ASP A 163 23.75 3.27 25.47
N ASP A 164 22.64 3.25 26.20
CA ASP A 164 21.96 2.02 26.65
C ASP A 164 21.13 1.37 25.53
N PHE A 165 20.79 2.12 24.48
CA PHE A 165 19.93 1.65 23.39
C PHE A 165 20.72 0.89 22.33
N SER A 166 20.30 -0.35 22.06
CA SER A 166 20.87 -1.20 21.00
C SER A 166 19.78 -2.04 20.33
N LEU A 167 19.90 -2.21 19.02
CA LEU A 167 19.02 -3.06 18.22
C LEU A 167 19.81 -4.21 17.57
N PRO A 168 19.21 -5.41 17.38
CA PRO A 168 19.86 -6.51 16.67
C PRO A 168 20.05 -6.17 15.19
N THR A 169 21.21 -6.50 14.64
CA THR A 169 21.58 -6.14 13.25
C THR A 169 22.29 -7.26 12.48
N ASP A 170 22.31 -8.47 13.04
CA ASP A 170 23.01 -9.66 12.54
C ASP A 170 22.07 -10.73 11.96
N ASN A 171 20.76 -10.43 11.89
CA ASN A 171 19.71 -11.39 11.62
C ASN A 171 19.01 -11.21 10.25
N PHE A 172 19.77 -10.94 9.19
CA PHE A 172 19.22 -10.69 7.83
C PHE A 172 18.29 -11.79 7.31
N ASP A 173 18.63 -13.05 7.56
CA ASP A 173 17.89 -14.20 7.04
C ASP A 173 16.74 -14.66 7.92
N GLU A 174 16.60 -14.06 9.12
CA GLU A 174 15.50 -14.38 10.02
C GLU A 174 14.19 -13.79 9.52
N LEU A 175 13.11 -14.50 9.82
CA LEU A 175 11.76 -14.06 9.51
C LEU A 175 11.42 -12.84 10.38
N ALA A 176 11.12 -11.71 9.76
CA ALA A 176 10.77 -10.47 10.43
C ALA A 176 9.25 -10.24 10.47
N VAL A 177 8.57 -10.56 9.35
CA VAL A 177 7.15 -10.25 9.16
C VAL A 177 6.42 -11.39 8.45
N ILE A 178 5.22 -11.71 8.93
CA ILE A 178 4.21 -12.42 8.15
C ILE A 178 3.12 -11.41 7.80
N ASN A 179 3.01 -11.06 6.51
CA ASN A 179 2.02 -10.10 6.03
C ASN A 179 0.89 -10.83 5.29
N TYR A 180 -0.33 -10.77 5.82
CA TYR A 180 -1.46 -11.44 5.19
C TYR A 180 -2.01 -10.67 4.00
N THR A 181 -2.11 -11.37 2.87
CA THR A 181 -2.72 -10.81 1.65
C THR A 181 -4.16 -11.26 1.53
N SER A 182 -5.05 -10.33 1.17
CA SER A 182 -6.40 -10.68 0.73
C SER A 182 -6.32 -11.33 -0.64
N GLY A 183 -6.23 -12.65 -0.69
CA GLY A 183 -6.25 -13.40 -1.96
C GLY A 183 -7.51 -13.07 -2.78
N THR A 184 -7.35 -12.91 -4.08
CA THR A 184 -8.48 -12.65 -5.00
C THR A 184 -9.34 -13.90 -5.26
N THR A 185 -8.89 -15.08 -4.85
CA THR A 185 -9.51 -16.38 -5.22
C THR A 185 -9.53 -17.42 -4.10
N SER A 186 -8.91 -17.17 -2.94
CA SER A 186 -8.77 -18.15 -1.85
C SER A 186 -8.59 -17.46 -0.49
N ALA A 187 -8.49 -18.23 0.58
CA ALA A 187 -8.14 -17.75 1.90
C ALA A 187 -6.87 -16.87 1.89
N PRO A 188 -6.76 -15.87 2.79
CA PRO A 188 -5.58 -15.02 2.88
C PRO A 188 -4.30 -15.86 3.06
N LYS A 189 -3.23 -15.48 2.36
CA LYS A 189 -1.91 -16.13 2.49
C LYS A 189 -0.98 -15.26 3.31
N GLY A 190 -0.26 -15.85 4.25
CA GLY A 190 0.77 -15.18 5.04
C GLY A 190 2.09 -15.14 4.28
N VAL A 191 2.42 -14.01 3.68
CA VAL A 191 3.70 -13.81 2.98
C VAL A 191 4.81 -13.65 4.00
N MET A 192 5.86 -14.47 3.91
CA MET A 192 7.00 -14.48 4.82
C MET A 192 8.10 -13.55 4.32
N LEU A 193 8.43 -12.52 5.10
CA LEU A 193 9.46 -11.54 4.78
C LEU A 193 10.55 -11.54 5.83
N THR A 194 11.81 -11.66 5.40
CA THR A 194 12.97 -11.60 6.27
C THR A 194 13.40 -10.15 6.55
N TYR A 195 14.26 -9.95 7.54
CA TYR A 195 14.90 -8.64 7.76
C TYR A 195 15.69 -8.20 6.52
N GLY A 196 16.28 -9.12 5.78
CA GLY A 196 16.98 -8.86 4.53
C GLY A 196 16.04 -8.34 3.44
N ASN A 197 14.85 -8.93 3.28
CA ASN A 197 13.87 -8.45 2.30
C ASN A 197 13.45 -7.01 2.57
N LEU A 198 13.13 -6.68 3.84
CA LEU A 198 12.78 -5.30 4.23
C LEU A 198 13.95 -4.35 4.05
N SER A 199 15.16 -4.75 4.50
CA SER A 199 16.36 -3.92 4.41
C SER A 199 16.73 -3.57 2.97
N SER A 200 16.54 -4.48 2.00
CA SER A 200 16.84 -4.21 0.61
C SER A 200 15.90 -3.17 -0.01
N SER A 201 14.60 -3.26 0.28
CA SER A 201 13.63 -2.24 -0.18
C SER A 201 13.85 -0.87 0.48
N ILE A 202 14.20 -0.84 1.77
CA ILE A 202 14.51 0.40 2.49
C ILE A 202 15.81 1.03 1.98
N ALA A 203 16.84 0.21 1.73
CA ALA A 203 18.11 0.68 1.17
C ALA A 203 17.91 1.29 -0.23
N PHE A 204 17.11 0.62 -1.10
CA PHE A 204 16.70 1.19 -2.38
C PHE A 204 16.03 2.56 -2.21
N GLY A 205 15.08 2.67 -1.27
CA GLY A 205 14.40 3.93 -0.97
C GLY A 205 15.40 5.03 -0.60
N HIS A 206 16.34 4.78 0.32
CA HIS A 206 17.34 5.77 0.73
C HIS A 206 18.29 6.19 -0.40
N GLU A 207 18.60 5.28 -1.33
CA GLU A 207 19.48 5.57 -2.47
C GLU A 207 18.77 6.43 -3.53
N HIS A 208 17.48 6.15 -3.82
CA HIS A 208 16.78 6.73 -4.97
C HIS A 208 15.77 7.82 -4.59
N ILE A 209 15.32 7.86 -3.36
CA ILE A 209 14.35 8.83 -2.82
C ILE A 209 14.96 9.43 -1.54
N PRO A 210 15.90 10.39 -1.65
CA PRO A 210 16.61 10.90 -0.48
C PRO A 210 15.67 11.48 0.58
N VAL A 211 15.86 11.07 1.83
CA VAL A 211 15.16 11.55 3.03
C VAL A 211 16.16 12.23 3.96
N HIS A 212 15.73 13.30 4.62
CA HIS A 212 16.55 14.07 5.55
C HIS A 212 15.88 14.14 6.93
N ALA A 213 16.69 14.40 7.96
CA ALA A 213 16.24 14.44 9.36
C ALA A 213 15.16 15.51 9.65
N ASP A 214 15.09 16.57 8.84
CA ASP A 214 14.07 17.62 8.97
C ASP A 214 12.83 17.37 8.12
N ASP A 215 12.80 16.27 7.38
CA ASP A 215 11.64 15.89 6.57
C ASP A 215 10.53 15.32 7.45
N SER A 216 9.31 15.45 6.95
CA SER A 216 8.12 14.85 7.54
C SER A 216 7.34 14.08 6.47
N ILE A 217 6.63 13.04 6.87
CA ILE A 217 5.72 12.29 6.01
C ILE A 217 4.37 12.11 6.71
N VAL A 218 3.30 12.05 5.91
CA VAL A 218 1.96 11.69 6.39
C VAL A 218 1.67 10.26 5.98
N SER A 219 1.51 9.39 6.97
CA SER A 219 1.11 7.99 6.77
C SER A 219 -0.41 7.92 6.63
N MET A 220 -0.89 7.60 5.44
CA MET A 220 -2.32 7.48 5.11
C MET A 220 -2.70 6.09 4.60
N LEU A 221 -1.73 5.30 4.13
CA LEU A 221 -1.94 3.91 3.71
C LEU A 221 -1.96 3.00 4.95
N PRO A 222 -2.72 1.91 4.94
CA PRO A 222 -2.70 0.96 6.06
C PRO A 222 -1.27 0.44 6.32
N MET A 223 -0.77 0.59 7.56
CA MET A 223 0.56 0.07 7.93
C MET A 223 0.61 -1.47 7.99
N ALA A 224 -0.53 -2.12 8.19
CA ALA A 224 -0.61 -3.56 8.04
C ALA A 224 -0.46 -4.02 6.58
N HIS A 225 -0.45 -3.10 5.61
CA HIS A 225 -0.12 -3.36 4.22
C HIS A 225 1.34 -2.99 3.95
N ILE A 226 2.09 -3.88 3.28
CA ILE A 226 3.54 -3.74 3.10
C ILE A 226 3.97 -2.42 2.44
N TYR A 227 3.15 -1.84 1.54
CA TYR A 227 3.47 -0.55 0.90
C TYR A 227 3.47 0.59 1.93
N GLY A 228 2.43 0.70 2.75
CA GLY A 228 2.36 1.67 3.85
C GLY A 228 3.45 1.40 4.90
N MET A 229 3.62 0.14 5.29
CA MET A 229 4.64 -0.27 6.27
C MET A 229 6.05 0.16 5.85
N VAL A 230 6.45 -0.13 4.62
CA VAL A 230 7.82 0.15 4.18
C VAL A 230 7.99 1.63 3.82
N TYR A 231 7.14 2.21 2.96
CA TYR A 231 7.41 3.52 2.37
C TYR A 231 6.77 4.71 3.08
N GLU A 232 5.80 4.49 3.99
CA GLU A 232 5.28 5.57 4.84
C GLU A 232 5.74 5.47 6.30
N PHE A 233 6.38 4.35 6.71
CA PHE A 233 6.81 4.15 8.08
C PHE A 233 8.29 3.76 8.18
N LEU A 234 8.70 2.55 7.78
CA LEU A 234 10.06 2.06 8.06
C LEU A 234 11.16 2.84 7.33
N TYR A 235 11.00 3.07 6.03
CA TYR A 235 11.97 3.80 5.22
C TYR A 235 12.17 5.25 5.68
N PRO A 236 11.10 6.08 5.85
CA PRO A 236 11.29 7.45 6.28
C PRO A 236 11.82 7.55 7.71
N LEU A 237 11.30 6.73 8.63
CA LEU A 237 11.76 6.71 10.02
C LEU A 237 13.23 6.29 10.13
N ALA A 238 13.64 5.23 9.42
CA ALA A 238 15.03 4.80 9.39
C ALA A 238 15.96 5.87 8.79
N GLY A 239 15.45 6.76 7.92
CA GLY A 239 16.16 7.93 7.42
C GLY A 239 16.15 9.15 8.34
N GLY A 240 15.51 9.06 9.51
CA GLY A 240 15.44 10.14 10.50
C GLY A 240 14.28 11.12 10.29
N CYS A 241 13.34 10.80 9.40
CA CYS A 241 12.14 11.59 9.13
C CYS A 241 11.09 11.41 10.23
N THR A 242 10.31 12.46 10.54
CA THR A 242 9.16 12.37 11.43
C THR A 242 7.95 11.83 10.69
N VAL A 243 7.30 10.76 11.23
CA VAL A 243 6.13 10.12 10.64
C VAL A 243 4.86 10.58 11.36
N TYR A 244 3.89 11.11 10.61
CA TYR A 244 2.59 11.56 11.12
C TYR A 244 1.48 10.60 10.70
N PHE A 245 0.80 10.00 11.67
CA PHE A 245 -0.32 9.07 11.46
C PHE A 245 -1.66 9.79 11.53
N LEU A 246 -2.56 9.52 10.58
CA LEU A 246 -3.88 10.13 10.54
C LEU A 246 -4.91 9.39 11.42
N GLY A 247 -4.63 8.16 11.82
CA GLY A 247 -5.46 7.37 12.75
C GLY A 247 -6.82 6.90 12.19
N LYS A 248 -7.30 7.49 11.13
CA LYS A 248 -8.60 7.19 10.48
C LYS A 248 -8.42 7.15 8.97
N THR A 249 -9.29 6.42 8.29
CA THR A 249 -9.41 6.57 6.82
C THR A 249 -9.70 8.04 6.53
N PRO A 250 -8.80 8.75 5.85
CA PRO A 250 -8.89 10.20 5.79
C PRO A 250 -10.04 10.64 4.88
N ALA A 251 -10.99 11.41 5.45
CA ALA A 251 -11.84 12.23 4.61
C ALA A 251 -10.96 13.20 3.80
N PRO A 252 -11.29 13.52 2.54
CA PRO A 252 -10.45 14.38 1.70
C PRO A 252 -10.08 15.71 2.34
N SER A 253 -10.98 16.31 3.10
CA SER A 253 -10.74 17.58 3.82
C SER A 253 -9.72 17.44 4.96
N LEU A 254 -9.77 16.34 5.71
CA LEU A 254 -8.81 16.06 6.78
C LEU A 254 -7.43 15.77 6.20
N LEU A 255 -7.38 14.99 5.11
CA LEU A 255 -6.13 14.69 4.41
C LEU A 255 -5.43 15.98 3.94
N LEU A 256 -6.14 16.83 3.18
CA LEU A 256 -5.54 18.08 2.69
C LEU A 256 -5.08 18.99 3.83
N LYS A 257 -5.83 19.04 4.94
CA LYS A 257 -5.43 19.81 6.11
C LYS A 257 -4.17 19.24 6.76
N ALA A 258 -4.06 17.93 6.90
CA ALA A 258 -2.87 17.30 7.44
C ALA A 258 -1.66 17.51 6.53
N MET A 259 -1.83 17.37 5.20
CA MET A 259 -0.77 17.66 4.23
C MET A 259 -0.29 19.10 4.32
N HIS A 260 -1.21 20.06 4.45
CA HIS A 260 -0.88 21.48 4.60
C HIS A 260 -0.12 21.75 5.92
N ASP A 261 -0.58 21.17 7.03
CA ASP A 261 0.01 21.42 8.36
C ASP A 261 1.38 20.73 8.51
N VAL A 262 1.54 19.50 8.00
CA VAL A 262 2.76 18.68 8.12
C VAL A 262 3.80 19.01 7.06
N GLN A 263 3.38 19.44 5.88
CA GLN A 263 4.26 19.74 4.73
C GLN A 263 5.17 18.56 4.35
N PRO A 264 4.62 17.39 3.98
CA PRO A 264 5.40 16.20 3.71
C PRO A 264 6.36 16.39 2.52
N PHE A 265 7.54 15.74 2.60
CA PHE A 265 8.49 15.73 1.49
C PHE A 265 8.10 14.76 0.37
N LEU A 266 7.31 13.74 0.72
CA LEU A 266 6.89 12.65 -0.17
C LEU A 266 5.42 12.34 0.08
N VAL A 267 4.68 12.07 -0.99
CA VAL A 267 3.30 11.56 -0.93
C VAL A 267 3.25 10.19 -1.57
N CYS A 268 3.16 9.15 -0.74
CA CYS A 268 2.87 7.79 -1.17
C CYS A 268 1.36 7.60 -1.22
N THR A 269 0.81 7.13 -2.33
CA THR A 269 -0.63 7.05 -2.49
C THR A 269 -1.04 5.97 -3.50
N VAL A 270 -2.34 5.78 -3.66
CA VAL A 270 -2.90 4.94 -4.73
C VAL A 270 -3.49 5.84 -5.83
N PRO A 271 -3.51 5.40 -7.10
CA PRO A 271 -4.03 6.17 -8.22
C PRO A 271 -5.41 6.77 -7.96
N LEU A 272 -6.32 6.01 -7.36
CA LEU A 272 -7.69 6.44 -7.05
C LEU A 272 -7.76 7.76 -6.26
N VAL A 273 -6.83 8.01 -5.34
CA VAL A 273 -6.79 9.26 -4.55
C VAL A 273 -6.45 10.43 -5.46
N MET A 274 -5.42 10.28 -6.29
CA MET A 274 -4.98 11.34 -7.22
C MET A 274 -5.99 11.57 -8.36
N GLU A 275 -6.68 10.53 -8.79
CA GLU A 275 -7.80 10.63 -9.75
C GLU A 275 -8.99 11.40 -9.15
N LYS A 276 -9.32 11.19 -7.88
CA LYS A 276 -10.32 12.00 -7.18
C LYS A 276 -9.90 13.46 -7.08
N VAL A 277 -8.64 13.73 -6.75
CA VAL A 277 -8.08 15.10 -6.75
C VAL A 277 -8.17 15.72 -8.13
N TYR A 278 -7.83 14.97 -9.19
CA TYR A 278 -7.98 15.43 -10.57
C TYR A 278 -9.44 15.79 -10.89
N LYS A 279 -10.39 14.87 -10.63
CA LYS A 279 -11.82 15.08 -10.91
C LYS A 279 -12.42 16.23 -10.11
N SER A 280 -12.04 16.40 -8.84
CA SER A 280 -12.62 17.42 -7.96
C SER A 280 -11.98 18.81 -8.09
N SER A 281 -10.69 18.89 -8.40
CA SER A 281 -9.92 20.15 -8.29
C SER A 281 -9.33 20.63 -9.62
N ILE A 282 -8.90 19.72 -10.50
CA ILE A 282 -8.22 20.10 -11.76
C ILE A 282 -9.22 20.13 -12.93
N MET A 283 -10.01 19.08 -13.11
CA MET A 283 -10.94 18.97 -14.22
C MET A 283 -11.99 20.10 -14.28
N PRO A 284 -12.58 20.59 -13.15
CA PRO A 284 -13.52 21.70 -13.19
C PRO A 284 -12.89 23.02 -13.67
N ILE A 285 -11.58 23.15 -13.54
CA ILE A 285 -10.84 24.33 -14.02
C ILE A 285 -10.52 24.15 -15.51
N LEU A 286 -9.81 23.07 -15.87
CA LEU A 286 -9.30 22.86 -17.22
C LEU A 286 -10.37 22.41 -18.23
N GLY A 287 -11.47 21.81 -17.76
CA GLY A 287 -12.58 21.31 -18.59
C GLY A 287 -13.46 22.39 -19.21
N LYS A 288 -13.38 23.64 -18.72
CA LYS A 288 -14.17 24.76 -19.26
C LYS A 288 -13.80 25.07 -20.71
N TRP A 289 -14.79 25.34 -21.56
CA TRP A 289 -14.59 25.53 -23.00
C TRP A 289 -13.55 26.63 -23.32
N TYR A 290 -13.60 27.75 -22.60
CA TYR A 290 -12.65 28.83 -22.79
C TYR A 290 -11.23 28.49 -22.35
N MET A 291 -11.07 27.57 -21.35
CA MET A 291 -9.76 27.08 -20.94
C MET A 291 -9.13 26.19 -22.02
N LYS A 292 -9.94 25.43 -22.78
CA LYS A 292 -9.44 24.68 -23.94
C LYS A 292 -8.85 25.61 -25.00
N VAL A 293 -9.51 26.76 -25.25
CA VAL A 293 -9.00 27.81 -26.17
C VAL A 293 -7.73 28.42 -25.62
N LEU A 294 -7.72 28.86 -24.36
CA LEU A 294 -6.55 29.50 -23.72
C LEU A 294 -5.34 28.55 -23.65
N THR A 295 -5.55 27.30 -23.37
CA THR A 295 -4.46 26.30 -23.32
C THR A 295 -3.96 25.88 -24.72
N ALA A 296 -4.64 26.25 -25.80
CA ALA A 296 -4.11 26.11 -27.16
C ALA A 296 -2.97 27.10 -27.46
N ILE A 297 -2.90 28.23 -26.72
CA ILE A 297 -1.85 29.27 -26.89
C ILE A 297 -0.64 28.87 -26.01
N PRO A 298 0.56 28.60 -26.58
CA PRO A 298 1.69 28.02 -25.83
C PRO A 298 2.12 28.82 -24.59
N GLY A 299 2.24 30.14 -24.68
CA GLY A 299 2.62 30.99 -23.55
C GLY A 299 1.57 31.02 -22.44
N VAL A 300 0.29 31.16 -22.79
CA VAL A 300 -0.84 31.15 -21.87
C VAL A 300 -0.99 29.77 -21.21
N ARG A 301 -0.85 28.72 -22.00
CA ARG A 301 -0.86 27.34 -21.50
C ARG A 301 0.15 27.14 -20.37
N ARG A 302 1.38 27.59 -20.55
CA ARG A 302 2.45 27.46 -19.55
C ARG A 302 2.06 28.14 -18.23
N ILE A 303 1.48 29.35 -18.30
CA ILE A 303 1.05 30.12 -17.12
C ILE A 303 -0.07 29.34 -16.38
N ILE A 304 -1.10 28.90 -17.12
CA ILE A 304 -2.24 28.17 -16.55
C ILE A 304 -1.78 26.88 -15.88
N PHE A 305 -0.98 26.06 -16.57
CA PHE A 305 -0.52 24.79 -16.06
C PHE A 305 0.40 24.95 -14.84
N ASN A 306 1.27 25.95 -14.83
CA ASN A 306 2.08 26.27 -13.66
C ASN A 306 1.20 26.70 -12.47
N LYS A 307 0.13 27.47 -12.70
CA LYS A 307 -0.79 27.88 -11.64
C LYS A 307 -1.57 26.67 -11.07
N VAL A 308 -2.02 25.75 -11.93
CA VAL A 308 -2.68 24.51 -11.50
C VAL A 308 -1.73 23.64 -10.67
N ARG A 309 -0.50 23.44 -11.15
CA ARG A 309 0.52 22.69 -10.40
C ARG A 309 0.81 23.34 -9.04
N SER A 310 1.11 24.64 -9.03
CA SER A 310 1.39 25.38 -7.79
C SER A 310 0.23 25.32 -6.79
N GLY A 311 -1.01 25.38 -7.29
CA GLY A 311 -2.20 25.21 -6.44
C GLY A 311 -2.26 23.82 -5.81
N LEU A 312 -1.93 22.77 -6.59
CA LEU A 312 -1.86 21.39 -6.08
C LEU A 312 -0.72 21.23 -5.07
N ASP A 313 0.48 21.70 -5.40
CA ASP A 313 1.64 21.64 -4.51
C ASP A 313 1.35 22.37 -3.18
N THR A 314 0.70 23.54 -3.23
CA THR A 314 0.28 24.29 -2.03
C THR A 314 -0.75 23.50 -1.20
N ALA A 315 -1.73 22.85 -1.84
CA ALA A 315 -2.72 22.04 -1.16
C ALA A 315 -2.10 20.84 -0.42
N PHE A 316 -0.98 20.33 -0.95
CA PHE A 316 -0.20 19.26 -0.33
C PHE A 316 0.96 19.78 0.55
N GLY A 317 0.95 21.04 0.97
CA GLY A 317 1.89 21.62 1.93
C GLY A 317 3.13 22.30 1.31
N GLY A 318 3.30 22.29 0.00
CA GLY A 318 4.33 23.06 -0.71
C GLY A 318 5.76 22.49 -0.69
N LYS A 319 6.00 21.37 0.01
CA LYS A 319 7.33 20.75 0.12
C LYS A 319 7.46 19.40 -0.59
N VAL A 320 6.40 18.93 -1.24
CA VAL A 320 6.39 17.62 -1.89
C VAL A 320 7.41 17.56 -3.02
N ARG A 321 8.40 16.68 -2.90
CA ARG A 321 9.42 16.43 -3.94
C ARG A 321 8.93 15.47 -5.00
N SER A 322 8.09 14.49 -4.62
CA SER A 322 7.52 13.49 -5.53
C SER A 322 6.19 12.94 -5.01
N TYR A 323 5.30 12.64 -5.96
CA TYR A 323 4.07 11.88 -5.74
C TYR A 323 4.31 10.48 -6.28
N ILE A 324 4.35 9.47 -5.40
CA ILE A 324 4.54 8.07 -5.79
C ILE A 324 3.21 7.34 -5.69
N MET A 325 2.75 6.82 -6.81
CA MET A 325 1.51 6.05 -6.89
C MET A 325 1.83 4.57 -7.08
N GLY A 326 1.16 3.72 -6.31
CA GLY A 326 1.33 2.27 -6.39
C GLY A 326 0.03 1.51 -6.17
N GLY A 327 0.05 0.21 -6.43
CA GLY A 327 -1.05 -0.72 -6.15
C GLY A 327 -2.13 -0.83 -7.23
N ALA A 328 -2.15 0.06 -8.23
CA ALA A 328 -3.03 0.00 -9.40
C ALA A 328 -2.44 0.81 -10.57
N ALA A 329 -2.96 0.60 -11.77
CA ALA A 329 -2.63 1.44 -12.92
C ALA A 329 -3.24 2.84 -12.78
N LEU A 330 -2.50 3.87 -13.15
CA LEU A 330 -2.99 5.24 -13.22
C LEU A 330 -3.81 5.44 -14.50
N ASN A 331 -4.95 6.11 -14.37
CA ASN A 331 -5.79 6.43 -15.51
C ASN A 331 -5.04 7.25 -16.56
N PRO A 332 -4.99 6.84 -17.84
CA PRO A 332 -4.19 7.50 -18.87
C PRO A 332 -4.55 8.98 -19.13
N GLU A 333 -5.81 9.37 -18.93
CA GLU A 333 -6.24 10.77 -19.10
C GLU A 333 -5.74 11.65 -17.95
N VAL A 334 -5.78 11.11 -16.74
CA VAL A 334 -5.23 11.76 -15.54
C VAL A 334 -3.72 11.89 -15.68
N GLU A 335 -3.06 10.82 -16.09
CA GLU A 335 -1.62 10.80 -16.33
C GLU A 335 -1.20 11.81 -17.39
N LYS A 336 -1.93 11.90 -18.51
CA LYS A 336 -1.71 12.91 -19.53
C LYS A 336 -1.79 14.33 -18.97
N CYS A 337 -2.76 14.59 -18.09
CA CYS A 337 -2.89 15.88 -17.42
C CYS A 337 -1.68 16.15 -16.50
N PHE A 338 -1.29 15.19 -15.66
CA PHE A 338 -0.15 15.32 -14.74
C PHE A 338 1.15 15.61 -15.50
N LYS A 339 1.37 14.93 -16.63
CA LYS A 339 2.50 15.24 -17.53
C LYS A 339 2.43 16.66 -18.09
N GLN A 340 1.24 17.13 -18.52
CA GLN A 340 1.06 18.48 -19.08
C GLN A 340 1.32 19.59 -18.05
N ILE A 341 0.83 19.45 -16.82
CA ILE A 341 1.08 20.40 -15.73
C ILE A 341 2.48 20.24 -15.12
N LYS A 342 3.25 19.23 -15.57
CA LYS A 342 4.59 18.89 -15.05
C LYS A 342 4.58 18.58 -13.56
N LEU A 343 3.58 17.85 -13.09
CA LEU A 343 3.56 17.32 -11.73
C LEU A 343 4.75 16.37 -11.54
N HIS A 344 5.37 16.38 -10.37
CA HIS A 344 6.49 15.50 -10.03
C HIS A 344 5.95 14.14 -9.55
N TYR A 345 5.49 13.32 -10.48
CA TYR A 345 4.87 12.03 -10.15
C TYR A 345 5.59 10.85 -10.80
N THR A 346 5.42 9.70 -10.20
CA THR A 346 5.81 8.40 -10.74
C THR A 346 4.82 7.33 -10.33
N VAL A 347 4.76 6.26 -11.11
CA VAL A 347 3.99 5.06 -10.77
C VAL A 347 4.99 3.94 -10.50
N GLY A 348 4.94 3.35 -9.31
CA GLY A 348 5.71 2.18 -8.95
C GLY A 348 4.87 0.91 -9.05
N TYR A 349 5.53 -0.20 -9.32
CA TYR A 349 4.95 -1.53 -9.35
C TYR A 349 5.52 -2.41 -8.25
N GLY A 350 4.65 -3.17 -7.61
CA GLY A 350 5.07 -4.09 -6.58
C GLY A 350 3.95 -4.96 -6.04
N MET A 351 4.34 -5.86 -5.14
CA MET A 351 3.45 -6.81 -4.49
C MET A 351 4.00 -7.18 -3.11
N THR A 352 3.16 -7.78 -2.27
CA THR A 352 3.57 -8.14 -0.91
C THR A 352 4.79 -9.07 -0.91
N GLU A 353 4.83 -9.98 -1.86
CA GLU A 353 5.89 -10.96 -2.06
C GLU A 353 7.25 -10.34 -2.49
N ALA A 354 7.28 -9.03 -2.75
CA ALA A 354 8.49 -8.29 -3.12
C ALA A 354 8.87 -7.16 -2.13
N ALA A 355 8.32 -7.14 -0.94
CA ALA A 355 8.63 -6.31 0.23
C ALA A 355 8.75 -4.76 0.01
N PRO A 356 7.92 -4.03 -0.69
CA PRO A 356 6.91 -4.42 -1.68
C PRO A 356 7.33 -4.22 -3.15
N LEU A 357 8.47 -3.57 -3.46
CA LEU A 357 8.73 -2.89 -4.74
C LEU A 357 9.44 -3.81 -5.74
N LEU A 358 8.92 -3.84 -6.97
CA LEU A 358 9.52 -4.53 -8.11
C LEU A 358 10.10 -3.54 -9.14
N ALA A 359 9.35 -2.47 -9.44
CA ALA A 359 9.78 -1.48 -10.41
C ALA A 359 9.47 -0.05 -9.96
N TYR A 360 10.39 0.84 -10.30
CA TYR A 360 10.31 2.27 -9.99
C TYR A 360 11.22 3.07 -10.95
N GLU A 361 10.87 4.32 -11.22
CA GLU A 361 11.78 5.29 -11.83
C GLU A 361 11.53 6.68 -11.23
N ASP A 362 12.59 7.46 -11.09
CA ASP A 362 12.47 8.86 -10.64
C ASP A 362 11.62 9.66 -11.63
N TRP A 363 10.74 10.54 -11.13
CA TRP A 363 9.79 11.31 -11.92
C TRP A 363 10.43 12.09 -13.08
N ARG A 364 11.73 12.42 -13.00
CA ARG A 364 12.47 13.12 -14.07
C ARG A 364 12.73 12.23 -15.29
N ARG A 365 12.80 10.92 -15.08
CA ARG A 365 13.07 9.90 -16.11
C ARG A 365 11.88 8.98 -16.36
N TYR A 366 10.83 9.12 -15.55
CA TYR A 366 9.64 8.29 -15.63
C TYR A 366 8.97 8.36 -17.01
N VAL A 367 8.70 7.21 -17.59
CA VAL A 367 8.00 7.04 -18.87
C VAL A 367 6.51 6.81 -18.60
N PRO A 368 5.61 7.72 -19.01
CA PRO A 368 4.18 7.57 -18.78
C PRO A 368 3.61 6.25 -19.33
N GLY A 369 2.73 5.63 -18.56
CA GLY A 369 2.16 4.32 -18.87
C GLY A 369 3.01 3.14 -18.41
N SER A 370 4.29 3.37 -18.05
CA SER A 370 5.15 2.34 -17.45
C SER A 370 5.01 2.32 -15.93
N CYS A 371 5.69 1.38 -15.30
CA CYS A 371 5.92 1.35 -13.85
C CYS A 371 7.38 1.64 -13.49
N GLY A 372 8.15 2.21 -14.45
CA GLY A 372 9.59 2.35 -14.33
C GLY A 372 10.34 1.05 -14.64
N LYS A 373 11.57 0.98 -14.16
CA LYS A 373 12.50 -0.14 -14.36
C LYS A 373 12.57 -1.01 -13.12
N ALA A 374 13.02 -2.25 -13.31
CA ALA A 374 13.35 -3.11 -12.18
C ALA A 374 14.29 -2.40 -11.21
N ILE A 375 14.02 -2.51 -9.91
CA ILE A 375 14.88 -1.91 -8.89
C ILE A 375 16.23 -2.64 -8.81
N ASN A 376 17.28 -1.96 -8.37
CA ASN A 376 18.65 -2.45 -8.43
C ASN A 376 18.97 -3.70 -7.60
N CYS A 377 18.08 -4.11 -6.69
CA CYS A 377 18.26 -5.31 -5.87
C CYS A 377 17.56 -6.56 -6.44
N ILE A 378 16.95 -6.46 -7.63
CA ILE A 378 16.31 -7.58 -8.33
C ILE A 378 16.72 -7.67 -9.78
N GLU A 379 16.59 -8.88 -10.32
CA GLU A 379 16.50 -9.17 -11.74
C GLU A 379 15.03 -9.37 -12.09
N ALA A 380 14.54 -8.74 -13.17
CA ALA A 380 13.20 -8.93 -13.68
C ALA A 380 13.24 -9.34 -15.15
N ARG A 381 12.33 -10.24 -15.55
CA ARG A 381 12.15 -10.68 -16.93
C ARG A 381 10.69 -10.80 -17.28
N ILE A 382 10.39 -10.79 -18.56
CA ILE A 382 9.08 -11.11 -19.11
C ILE A 382 9.17 -12.51 -19.72
N ASP A 383 8.30 -13.41 -19.30
CA ASP A 383 8.21 -14.77 -19.82
C ASP A 383 7.48 -14.75 -21.17
N SER A 384 8.24 -14.41 -22.22
CA SER A 384 7.77 -14.21 -23.59
C SER A 384 8.89 -14.41 -24.60
N ASP A 385 8.56 -14.90 -25.80
CA ASP A 385 9.50 -15.01 -26.91
C ASP A 385 9.91 -13.65 -27.48
N ASP A 386 9.07 -12.62 -27.32
CA ASP A 386 9.34 -11.23 -27.68
C ASP A 386 8.86 -10.30 -26.55
N PRO A 387 9.70 -10.08 -25.52
CA PRO A 387 9.34 -9.28 -24.34
C PRO A 387 8.95 -7.83 -24.64
N GLN A 388 9.33 -7.30 -25.79
CA GLN A 388 9.03 -5.92 -26.17
C GLN A 388 7.63 -5.76 -26.77
N HIS A 389 7.10 -6.78 -27.45
CA HIS A 389 5.87 -6.68 -28.21
C HIS A 389 4.79 -7.68 -27.76
N ILE A 390 5.19 -8.83 -27.21
CA ILE A 390 4.28 -9.89 -26.77
C ILE A 390 4.29 -9.93 -25.25
N ALA A 391 3.12 -9.63 -24.64
CA ALA A 391 3.00 -9.67 -23.18
C ALA A 391 3.16 -11.10 -22.65
N GLY A 392 4.04 -11.24 -21.67
CA GLY A 392 4.26 -12.45 -20.90
C GLY A 392 4.17 -12.19 -19.40
N GLU A 393 4.28 -13.25 -18.59
CA GLU A 393 4.28 -13.08 -17.13
C GLU A 393 5.54 -12.35 -16.67
N ILE A 394 5.36 -11.33 -15.84
CA ILE A 394 6.47 -10.62 -15.19
C ILE A 394 7.02 -11.55 -14.11
N GLN A 395 8.31 -11.85 -14.17
CA GLN A 395 9.01 -12.68 -13.19
C GLN A 395 10.16 -11.91 -12.57
N ALA A 396 10.39 -12.10 -11.25
CA ALA A 396 11.39 -11.36 -10.51
C ALA A 396 12.18 -12.25 -9.53
N LYS A 397 13.49 -11.96 -9.38
CA LYS A 397 14.37 -12.65 -8.44
C LYS A 397 15.31 -11.64 -7.79
N GLY A 398 15.48 -11.68 -6.47
CA GLY A 398 16.38 -10.76 -5.79
C GLY A 398 16.22 -10.71 -4.28
N ALA A 399 16.93 -9.76 -3.68
CA ALA A 399 17.09 -9.68 -2.23
C ALA A 399 15.81 -9.29 -1.46
N ASN A 400 14.86 -8.64 -2.12
CA ASN A 400 13.58 -8.25 -1.51
C ASN A 400 12.44 -9.26 -1.74
N ILE A 401 12.70 -10.35 -2.48
CA ILE A 401 11.69 -11.38 -2.77
C ILE A 401 11.48 -12.27 -1.54
N THR A 402 10.21 -12.54 -1.25
CA THR A 402 9.76 -13.40 -0.15
C THR A 402 10.43 -14.78 -0.16
N ILE A 403 10.53 -15.39 1.01
CA ILE A 403 10.94 -16.79 1.13
C ILE A 403 9.77 -17.78 0.95
N GLY A 404 8.53 -17.28 0.77
CA GLY A 404 7.34 -18.10 0.51
C GLY A 404 6.15 -17.73 1.38
N TYR A 405 5.21 -18.67 1.50
CA TYR A 405 3.97 -18.51 2.25
C TYR A 405 3.97 -19.39 3.51
N TYR A 406 3.63 -18.78 4.63
CA TYR A 406 3.58 -19.44 5.93
C TYR A 406 2.60 -20.61 5.93
N LYS A 407 3.08 -21.80 6.34
CA LYS A 407 2.33 -23.07 6.35
C LYS A 407 1.64 -23.43 5.02
N ASN A 408 2.24 -23.04 3.89
CA ASN A 408 1.69 -23.34 2.56
C ASN A 408 2.80 -23.64 1.55
N GLU A 409 3.40 -24.82 1.67
CA GLU A 409 4.50 -25.28 0.81
C GLU A 409 4.06 -25.42 -0.66
N GLU A 410 2.84 -25.90 -0.90
CA GLU A 410 2.30 -26.04 -2.25
C GLU A 410 2.21 -24.67 -2.96
N ALA A 411 1.61 -23.67 -2.29
CA ALA A 411 1.55 -22.33 -2.82
C ALA A 411 2.94 -21.71 -2.98
N THR A 412 3.88 -21.99 -2.07
CA THR A 412 5.27 -21.52 -2.16
C THR A 412 5.93 -22.11 -3.39
N LYS A 413 5.88 -23.43 -3.59
CA LYS A 413 6.45 -24.09 -4.77
C LYS A 413 5.81 -23.57 -6.06
N ALA A 414 4.50 -23.39 -6.07
CA ALA A 414 3.78 -22.88 -7.25
C ALA A 414 4.12 -21.42 -7.59
N ALA A 415 4.57 -20.62 -6.63
CA ALA A 415 4.90 -19.21 -6.83
C ALA A 415 6.25 -18.99 -7.51
N PHE A 416 7.13 -19.97 -7.55
CA PHE A 416 8.45 -19.84 -8.14
C PHE A 416 8.62 -20.70 -9.40
N THR A 417 9.50 -20.26 -10.27
CA THR A 417 10.00 -21.06 -11.39
C THR A 417 11.11 -22.00 -10.90
N ASP A 418 11.47 -23.00 -11.71
CA ASP A 418 12.54 -23.96 -11.36
C ASP A 418 13.91 -23.27 -11.17
N ASP A 419 14.15 -22.15 -11.85
CA ASP A 419 15.35 -21.32 -11.74
C ASP A 419 15.25 -20.21 -10.66
N GLY A 420 14.16 -20.22 -9.87
CA GLY A 420 13.99 -19.42 -8.65
C GLY A 420 13.46 -18.00 -8.84
N PHE A 421 12.81 -17.69 -9.98
CA PHE A 421 12.11 -16.44 -10.15
C PHE A 421 10.69 -16.54 -9.54
N LEU A 422 10.29 -15.51 -8.83
CA LEU A 422 8.90 -15.33 -8.39
C LEU A 422 8.00 -15.03 -9.61
N LYS A 423 6.95 -15.82 -9.77
CA LYS A 423 5.87 -15.59 -10.73
C LYS A 423 4.88 -14.59 -10.13
N THR A 424 4.78 -13.40 -10.73
CA THR A 424 3.95 -12.33 -10.15
C THR A 424 2.46 -12.51 -10.40
N GLY A 425 2.09 -13.29 -11.42
CA GLY A 425 0.73 -13.39 -11.92
C GLY A 425 0.28 -12.16 -12.70
N ASP A 426 1.16 -11.18 -12.92
CA ASP A 426 0.91 -10.00 -13.74
C ASP A 426 1.54 -10.19 -15.11
N LEU A 427 0.82 -9.79 -16.16
CA LEU A 427 1.29 -9.82 -17.55
C LEU A 427 1.78 -8.43 -17.94
N GLY A 428 2.87 -8.37 -18.67
CA GLY A 428 3.47 -7.12 -19.11
C GLY A 428 4.43 -7.27 -20.27
N ILE A 429 4.92 -6.14 -20.74
CA ILE A 429 6.02 -6.01 -21.70
C ILE A 429 7.14 -5.16 -21.11
N MET A 430 8.33 -5.28 -21.65
CA MET A 430 9.50 -4.49 -21.26
C MET A 430 10.13 -3.89 -22.52
N ASP A 431 10.24 -2.56 -22.56
CA ASP A 431 10.87 -1.89 -23.71
C ASP A 431 12.40 -2.07 -23.73
N ALA A 432 13.04 -1.57 -24.80
CA ALA A 432 14.49 -1.68 -24.97
C ALA A 432 15.29 -0.94 -23.88
N GLU A 433 14.72 0.05 -23.24
CA GLU A 433 15.30 0.81 -22.14
C GLU A 433 15.07 0.15 -20.76
N GLY A 434 14.31 -0.96 -20.71
CA GLY A 434 13.98 -1.71 -19.49
C GLY A 434 12.78 -1.19 -18.71
N ASN A 435 11.96 -0.30 -19.29
CA ASN A 435 10.70 0.13 -18.65
C ASN A 435 9.65 -0.98 -18.75
N ILE A 436 8.99 -1.27 -17.65
CA ILE A 436 7.96 -2.31 -17.54
C ILE A 436 6.58 -1.68 -17.70
N PHE A 437 5.76 -2.25 -18.60
CA PHE A 437 4.38 -1.85 -18.86
C PHE A 437 3.45 -3.01 -18.50
N ILE A 438 2.65 -2.85 -17.45
CA ILE A 438 1.69 -3.85 -17.01
C ILE A 438 0.50 -3.82 -17.97
N LYS A 439 0.06 -5.00 -18.43
CA LYS A 439 -1.09 -5.20 -19.30
C LYS A 439 -2.33 -5.66 -18.54
N GLY A 440 -2.16 -6.50 -17.53
CA GLY A 440 -3.24 -7.02 -16.68
C GLY A 440 -2.82 -8.22 -15.87
N ARG A 441 -3.80 -8.87 -15.23
CA ARG A 441 -3.60 -10.10 -14.48
C ARG A 441 -3.80 -11.34 -15.36
N SER A 442 -2.92 -12.33 -15.24
CA SER A 442 -3.03 -13.59 -15.99
C SER A 442 -4.38 -14.30 -15.73
N LYS A 443 -4.86 -14.29 -14.49
CA LYS A 443 -6.15 -14.88 -14.07
C LYS A 443 -7.38 -14.09 -14.53
N SER A 444 -7.24 -12.83 -14.90
CA SER A 444 -8.32 -11.95 -15.37
C SER A 444 -8.39 -11.90 -16.89
N MET A 445 -7.34 -12.30 -17.57
CA MET A 445 -7.25 -12.26 -19.04
C MET A 445 -8.41 -13.03 -19.68
N ILE A 446 -9.01 -12.42 -20.68
CA ILE A 446 -10.07 -13.03 -21.50
C ILE A 446 -9.44 -13.46 -22.82
N LEU A 447 -9.63 -14.72 -23.19
CA LEU A 447 -9.21 -15.20 -24.50
C LEU A 447 -10.35 -14.91 -25.50
N SER A 448 -10.04 -14.15 -26.55
CA SER A 448 -11.00 -13.90 -27.63
C SER A 448 -11.26 -15.16 -28.47
N ALA A 449 -12.35 -15.18 -29.24
CA ALA A 449 -12.65 -16.26 -30.16
C ALA A 449 -11.54 -16.49 -31.22
N ASN A 450 -10.74 -15.48 -31.50
CA ASN A 450 -9.62 -15.52 -32.45
C ASN A 450 -8.25 -15.83 -31.76
N GLY A 451 -8.27 -16.25 -30.50
CA GLY A 451 -7.04 -16.58 -29.76
C GLY A 451 -6.22 -15.37 -29.29
N GLN A 452 -6.74 -14.15 -29.39
CA GLN A 452 -6.06 -12.94 -28.91
C GLN A 452 -6.33 -12.72 -27.43
N ASN A 453 -5.31 -12.32 -26.70
CA ASN A 453 -5.40 -11.95 -25.29
C ASN A 453 -6.08 -10.58 -25.16
N ILE A 454 -7.14 -10.54 -24.37
CA ILE A 454 -7.87 -9.32 -24.02
C ILE A 454 -7.64 -9.06 -22.54
N TYR A 455 -7.19 -7.85 -22.21
CA TYR A 455 -6.90 -7.41 -20.87
C TYR A 455 -8.07 -6.56 -20.35
N PRO A 456 -8.90 -7.08 -19.42
CA PRO A 456 -10.06 -6.36 -18.90
C PRO A 456 -9.72 -4.98 -18.36
N GLU A 457 -8.56 -4.85 -17.72
CA GLU A 457 -8.10 -3.61 -17.10
C GLU A 457 -7.88 -2.48 -18.14
N GLU A 458 -7.44 -2.80 -19.36
CA GLU A 458 -7.29 -1.80 -20.44
C GLU A 458 -8.68 -1.29 -20.91
N ILE A 459 -9.67 -2.18 -20.97
CA ILE A 459 -11.05 -1.80 -21.33
C ILE A 459 -11.68 -0.98 -20.21
N GLU A 460 -11.52 -1.41 -18.96
CA GLU A 460 -12.03 -0.70 -17.78
C GLU A 460 -11.45 0.71 -17.66
N ALA A 461 -10.19 0.91 -17.99
CA ALA A 461 -9.58 2.24 -18.02
C ALA A 461 -10.32 3.18 -19.00
N ILE A 462 -10.85 2.67 -20.11
CA ILE A 462 -11.64 3.45 -21.08
C ILE A 462 -13.07 3.66 -20.58
N VAL A 463 -13.69 2.62 -20.00
CA VAL A 463 -15.06 2.65 -19.48
C VAL A 463 -15.16 3.59 -18.28
N ASN A 464 -14.21 3.55 -17.36
CA ASN A 464 -14.17 4.41 -16.18
C ASN A 464 -14.00 5.90 -16.49
N ASN A 465 -13.59 6.25 -17.71
CA ASN A 465 -13.53 7.62 -18.21
C ASN A 465 -14.85 8.10 -18.85
N GLN A 466 -15.86 7.24 -18.97
CA GLN A 466 -17.15 7.65 -19.49
C GLN A 466 -17.95 8.47 -18.47
N HIS A 467 -18.85 9.30 -18.97
CA HIS A 467 -19.68 10.15 -18.13
C HIS A 467 -20.54 9.29 -17.20
N PHE A 468 -20.71 9.70 -15.96
CA PHE A 468 -21.42 9.02 -14.87
C PHE A 468 -20.79 7.73 -14.35
N VAL A 469 -19.77 7.15 -14.98
CA VAL A 469 -19.14 5.91 -14.47
C VAL A 469 -18.28 6.20 -13.25
N VAL A 470 -18.58 5.52 -12.15
CA VAL A 470 -17.77 5.51 -10.91
C VAL A 470 -16.69 4.44 -11.00
N GLU A 471 -17.09 3.22 -11.34
CA GLU A 471 -16.21 2.06 -11.47
C GLU A 471 -16.84 1.00 -12.40
N SER A 472 -16.00 0.15 -12.97
CA SER A 472 -16.44 -0.92 -13.84
C SER A 472 -15.65 -2.21 -13.66
N VAL A 473 -16.26 -3.32 -14.07
CA VAL A 473 -15.63 -4.64 -14.17
C VAL A 473 -15.94 -5.22 -15.55
N VAL A 474 -14.90 -5.58 -16.29
CA VAL A 474 -15.04 -6.23 -17.59
C VAL A 474 -14.84 -7.73 -17.44
N VAL A 475 -15.78 -8.49 -17.99
CA VAL A 475 -15.80 -9.96 -17.91
C VAL A 475 -16.05 -10.58 -19.28
N GLY A 476 -15.56 -11.80 -19.46
CA GLY A 476 -15.88 -12.64 -20.63
C GLY A 476 -17.08 -13.53 -20.31
N ARG A 477 -18.20 -13.36 -21.01
CA ARG A 477 -19.38 -14.23 -20.91
C ARG A 477 -19.72 -14.83 -22.25
N SER A 478 -19.69 -16.16 -22.35
CA SER A 478 -20.01 -16.88 -23.60
C SER A 478 -19.25 -16.35 -24.83
N GLY A 479 -17.96 -16.07 -24.68
CA GLY A 479 -17.10 -15.54 -25.75
C GLY A 479 -17.34 -14.06 -26.12
N LYS A 480 -18.15 -13.34 -25.32
CA LYS A 480 -18.46 -11.92 -25.51
C LYS A 480 -17.86 -11.10 -24.37
N ILE A 481 -17.44 -9.87 -24.66
CA ILE A 481 -16.95 -8.91 -23.68
C ILE A 481 -18.14 -8.14 -23.12
N VAL A 482 -18.35 -8.25 -21.81
CA VAL A 482 -19.40 -7.53 -21.09
C VAL A 482 -18.75 -6.59 -20.06
N ALA A 483 -19.14 -5.32 -20.08
CA ALA A 483 -18.73 -4.36 -19.07
C ALA A 483 -19.87 -4.15 -18.06
N LEU A 484 -19.63 -4.47 -16.81
CA LEU A 484 -20.49 -4.14 -15.69
C LEU A 484 -20.09 -2.75 -15.20
N VAL A 485 -21.05 -1.83 -15.03
CA VAL A 485 -20.76 -0.45 -14.62
C VAL A 485 -21.60 -0.05 -13.42
N TYR A 486 -20.95 0.60 -12.44
CA TYR A 486 -21.63 1.29 -11.36
C TYR A 486 -21.61 2.79 -11.65
N LEU A 487 -22.79 3.41 -11.65
CA LEU A 487 -22.98 4.81 -12.02
C LEU A 487 -23.10 5.70 -10.78
N ASP A 488 -22.76 6.98 -10.93
CA ASP A 488 -23.00 8.04 -9.96
C ASP A 488 -24.46 8.52 -10.04
N ASP A 489 -25.33 7.92 -9.24
CA ASP A 489 -26.77 8.22 -9.22
C ASP A 489 -27.06 9.70 -8.93
N ASP A 490 -26.23 10.36 -8.09
CA ASP A 490 -26.40 11.78 -7.79
C ASP A 490 -26.04 12.66 -8.99
N ALA A 491 -24.97 12.30 -9.72
CA ALA A 491 -24.61 12.99 -10.94
C ALA A 491 -25.65 12.77 -12.05
N VAL A 492 -26.17 11.55 -12.17
CA VAL A 492 -27.27 11.24 -13.13
C VAL A 492 -28.52 12.05 -12.80
N LYS A 493 -28.97 12.09 -11.55
CA LYS A 493 -30.14 12.89 -11.13
C LYS A 493 -29.94 14.38 -11.38
N LYS A 494 -28.75 14.92 -11.10
CA LYS A 494 -28.43 16.34 -11.30
C LYS A 494 -28.28 16.73 -12.77
N SER A 495 -28.13 15.77 -13.68
CA SER A 495 -27.93 16.04 -15.12
C SER A 495 -29.18 16.58 -15.80
N GLY A 496 -30.37 16.37 -15.23
CA GLY A 496 -31.64 16.75 -15.84
C GLY A 496 -32.06 15.91 -17.04
N LEU A 497 -31.45 14.73 -17.24
CA LEU A 497 -31.83 13.79 -18.29
C LEU A 497 -33.22 13.21 -18.01
N ASP A 498 -34.00 13.00 -19.06
CA ASP A 498 -35.27 12.28 -18.98
C ASP A 498 -35.07 10.76 -18.81
N THR A 499 -36.17 10.04 -18.58
CA THR A 499 -36.13 8.60 -18.30
C THR A 499 -35.57 7.78 -19.47
N GLU A 500 -35.82 8.19 -20.71
CA GLU A 500 -35.32 7.52 -21.92
C GLU A 500 -33.82 7.71 -22.06
N ALA A 501 -33.32 8.94 -21.92
CA ALA A 501 -31.88 9.24 -21.92
C ALA A 501 -31.12 8.54 -20.78
N ILE A 502 -31.74 8.38 -19.60
CA ILE A 502 -31.15 7.62 -18.49
C ILE A 502 -31.04 6.14 -18.84
N SER A 503 -32.08 5.55 -19.46
CA SER A 503 -32.07 4.14 -19.87
C SER A 503 -31.01 3.86 -20.93
N ASP A 504 -30.64 4.86 -21.73
CA ASP A 504 -29.66 4.76 -22.81
C ASP A 504 -28.22 4.96 -22.36
N ILE A 505 -27.98 5.34 -21.10
CA ILE A 505 -26.61 5.55 -20.58
C ILE A 505 -25.70 4.35 -20.83
N PRO A 506 -26.08 3.07 -20.53
CA PRO A 506 -25.22 1.91 -20.79
C PRO A 506 -24.84 1.75 -22.26
N GLU A 507 -25.79 1.96 -23.16
CA GLU A 507 -25.55 1.84 -24.61
C GLU A 507 -24.66 2.98 -25.11
N ASN A 508 -24.84 4.19 -24.61
CA ASN A 508 -23.97 5.32 -24.90
C ASN A 508 -22.54 5.08 -24.43
N ILE A 509 -22.36 4.51 -23.21
CA ILE A 509 -21.04 4.12 -22.70
C ILE A 509 -20.41 3.10 -23.65
N ARG A 510 -21.14 2.05 -24.03
CA ARG A 510 -20.67 1.03 -24.98
C ARG A 510 -20.19 1.66 -26.29
N HIS A 511 -21.00 2.51 -26.87
CA HIS A 511 -20.72 3.15 -28.15
C HIS A 511 -19.46 4.06 -28.06
N GLN A 512 -19.34 4.88 -27.02
CA GLN A 512 -18.20 5.76 -26.85
C GLN A 512 -16.91 5.01 -26.52
N ALA A 513 -16.98 3.97 -25.67
CA ALA A 513 -15.83 3.14 -25.34
C ALA A 513 -15.33 2.39 -26.58
N ASN A 514 -16.23 1.80 -27.37
CA ASN A 514 -15.87 1.04 -28.56
C ASN A 514 -15.21 1.89 -29.67
N LYS A 515 -15.43 3.21 -29.71
CA LYS A 515 -14.68 4.09 -30.63
C LYS A 515 -13.18 4.14 -30.33
N ARG A 516 -12.78 3.79 -29.12
CA ARG A 516 -11.40 3.84 -28.63
C ARG A 516 -10.76 2.45 -28.50
N LEU A 517 -11.56 1.39 -28.60
CA LEU A 517 -11.12 0.00 -28.45
C LEU A 517 -10.79 -0.63 -29.81
N PRO A 518 -9.73 -1.44 -29.90
CA PRO A 518 -9.48 -2.30 -31.06
C PRO A 518 -10.66 -3.23 -31.36
N GLY A 519 -10.82 -3.63 -32.62
CA GLY A 519 -11.96 -4.47 -33.05
C GLY A 519 -12.11 -5.78 -32.26
N TYR A 520 -11.00 -6.40 -31.89
CA TYR A 520 -10.99 -7.67 -31.13
C TYR A 520 -11.38 -7.54 -29.65
N SER A 521 -11.34 -6.33 -29.08
CA SER A 521 -11.64 -6.05 -27.67
C SER A 521 -12.88 -5.19 -27.45
N GLN A 522 -13.73 -5.07 -28.47
CA GLN A 522 -14.96 -4.28 -28.38
C GLN A 522 -15.97 -4.90 -27.42
N ILE A 523 -16.56 -4.03 -26.61
CA ILE A 523 -17.61 -4.39 -25.65
C ILE A 523 -18.88 -4.74 -26.40
N THR A 524 -19.41 -5.92 -26.14
CA THR A 524 -20.67 -6.39 -26.76
C THR A 524 -21.87 -5.83 -25.99
N LYS A 525 -21.77 -5.71 -24.65
CA LYS A 525 -22.85 -5.23 -23.79
C LYS A 525 -22.29 -4.47 -22.60
N VAL A 526 -22.97 -3.40 -22.21
CA VAL A 526 -22.75 -2.72 -20.91
C VAL A 526 -23.98 -3.00 -20.04
N GLU A 527 -23.75 -3.44 -18.81
CA GLU A 527 -24.78 -3.74 -17.81
C GLU A 527 -24.58 -2.83 -16.60
N GLN A 528 -25.62 -2.10 -16.23
CA GLN A 528 -25.57 -1.30 -15.01
C GLN A 528 -25.77 -2.20 -13.79
N VAL A 529 -24.92 -2.03 -12.78
CA VAL A 529 -25.10 -2.61 -11.44
C VAL A 529 -25.66 -1.54 -10.51
N MET A 530 -26.60 -1.93 -9.66
CA MET A 530 -27.34 -0.98 -8.80
C MET A 530 -26.66 -0.73 -7.46
N VAL A 531 -25.63 -1.51 -7.13
CA VAL A 531 -24.85 -1.38 -5.88
C VAL A 531 -23.37 -1.34 -6.21
N PRO A 532 -22.55 -0.66 -5.40
CA PRO A 532 -21.09 -0.66 -5.58
C PRO A 532 -20.53 -2.08 -5.60
N PHE A 533 -19.46 -2.29 -6.39
CA PHE A 533 -18.78 -3.59 -6.40
C PHE A 533 -18.19 -3.93 -5.04
N GLU A 534 -18.32 -5.20 -4.64
CA GLU A 534 -17.64 -5.69 -3.45
C GLU A 534 -16.13 -5.58 -3.59
N LYS A 535 -15.49 -5.09 -2.54
CA LYS A 535 -14.05 -4.87 -2.50
C LYS A 535 -13.38 -5.69 -1.41
N THR A 536 -12.12 -5.99 -1.66
CA THR A 536 -11.22 -6.48 -0.62
C THR A 536 -10.89 -5.35 0.36
N PRO A 537 -10.35 -5.63 1.55
CA PRO A 537 -9.84 -4.59 2.45
C PRO A 537 -8.80 -3.65 1.81
N LYS A 538 -8.15 -4.09 0.73
CA LYS A 538 -7.25 -3.27 -0.10
C LYS A 538 -7.96 -2.39 -1.14
N MET A 539 -9.29 -2.27 -1.06
CA MET A 539 -10.13 -1.53 -2.01
C MET A 539 -10.10 -2.03 -3.46
N SER A 540 -9.58 -3.23 -3.70
CA SER A 540 -9.64 -3.91 -5.01
C SER A 540 -10.95 -4.66 -5.17
N ILE A 541 -11.59 -4.56 -6.35
CA ILE A 541 -12.85 -5.24 -6.63
C ILE A 541 -12.65 -6.76 -6.62
N LYS A 542 -13.55 -7.49 -5.95
CA LYS A 542 -13.58 -8.95 -5.91
C LYS A 542 -14.15 -9.50 -7.23
N ARG A 543 -13.34 -9.45 -8.30
CA ARG A 543 -13.76 -9.82 -9.66
C ARG A 543 -14.41 -11.20 -9.79
N PHE A 544 -14.01 -12.15 -8.95
CA PHE A 544 -14.54 -13.52 -8.97
C PHE A 544 -16.03 -13.62 -8.67
N LEU A 545 -16.63 -12.58 -8.07
CA LEU A 545 -18.07 -12.50 -7.79
C LEU A 545 -18.88 -12.11 -9.04
N TYR A 546 -18.25 -11.65 -10.09
CA TYR A 546 -18.92 -11.02 -11.25
C TYR A 546 -18.69 -11.76 -12.58
N LYS A 547 -18.15 -12.98 -12.52
CA LYS A 547 -17.90 -13.83 -13.71
C LYS A 547 -19.16 -14.27 -14.42
#